data_a2f5b4097e23a83d337acb4765e0bdcc
#
_entry.id   a2f5b4097e23a83d337acb4765e0bdcc
#
_cell.length_a   1.000
_cell.length_b   1.000
_cell.length_c   1.000
_cell.angle_alpha   90.00
_cell.angle_beta   90.00
_cell.angle_gamma   90.00
#
_symmetry.space_group_name_H-M   'P 1'
#
loop_
_entity.id
_entity.type
_entity.pdbx_description
1 polymer ?
#
loop_
_entity_poly.entity_id
_entity_poly.type
_entity_poly.pdbx_seq_one_letter_code
_entity_poly.pdbx_strand_id
1 'polypeptide(L)'
;MSLRSASSRLLALALLCSPAGYGHAEEAPVPVREANYTGTLLSSGPPLKQGTLIVQPYLVQTQVTGRYDADGHRHDVDGVADDWRVLLPMTYGVTDRFTIGATLRGIYARTDKAERRWAMGDTGLFGQYSLYAGQGAAKPTLAIGVRQNMPTGRHDQLDRHGLADATGSGAAFTLLGLYGQAYFLPERNLRARVNLHYRVPGAGVTVRDRSGYGTLPGEKGRVHLGSAFQALAGAEYSFNPKWVLAADLLYERSQGDTLHRRVDTVNGVYREDVRGESSWRLSVAPAVEYHPSRRVGIIGGALVSVDGRNSAELFSPQLSVMFAF
;
A
#
# COMPACT_ATOMS: atom_id res chain seq x y z
N MET A 1 -23.37 25.88 34.00
CA MET A 1 -24.29 25.83 32.85
C MET A 1 -23.69 24.91 31.83
N SER A 2 -24.14 23.74 31.89
CA SER A 2 -24.54 22.71 30.92
C SER A 2 -23.58 22.44 29.76
N LEU A 3 -22.69 21.47 29.99
CA LEU A 3 -21.97 20.68 29.00
C LEU A 3 -22.92 19.74 28.26
N ARG A 4 -23.01 19.84 26.95
CA ARG A 4 -23.65 18.81 26.11
C ARG A 4 -22.60 17.91 25.51
N SER A 5 -22.59 16.67 25.98
CA SER A 5 -21.81 15.58 25.43
C SER A 5 -22.30 15.20 24.04
N ALA A 6 -21.44 15.20 23.05
CA ALA A 6 -21.67 14.61 21.74
C ALA A 6 -21.29 13.13 21.81
N SER A 7 -22.31 12.27 21.78
CA SER A 7 -22.15 10.81 21.78
C SER A 7 -21.69 10.34 20.41
N SER A 8 -20.50 9.78 20.35
CA SER A 8 -19.95 9.06 19.19
C SER A 8 -20.76 7.78 18.96
N ARG A 9 -21.53 7.73 17.88
CA ARG A 9 -22.18 6.49 17.43
C ARG A 9 -21.23 5.77 16.47
N LEU A 10 -20.49 4.80 17.00
CA LEU A 10 -19.84 3.78 16.22
C LEU A 10 -20.90 2.96 15.47
N LEU A 11 -20.89 3.04 14.15
CA LEU A 11 -21.70 2.19 13.28
C LEU A 11 -21.02 0.82 13.20
N ALA A 12 -21.45 -0.11 14.03
CA ALA A 12 -21.07 -1.52 13.93
C ALA A 12 -21.84 -2.13 12.75
N LEU A 13 -21.13 -2.41 11.64
CA LEU A 13 -21.68 -3.19 10.52
C LEU A 13 -21.64 -4.67 10.91
N ALA A 14 -22.71 -5.13 11.59
CA ALA A 14 -22.91 -6.55 11.86
C ALA A 14 -23.43 -7.24 10.60
N LEU A 15 -22.62 -8.11 10.01
CA LEU A 15 -23.04 -9.06 8.97
C LEU A 15 -23.93 -10.14 9.62
N LEU A 16 -25.25 -9.94 9.57
CA LEU A 16 -26.22 -10.97 9.89
C LEU A 16 -26.39 -11.90 8.67
N CYS A 17 -25.76 -13.05 8.69
CA CYS A 17 -26.11 -14.17 7.82
C CYS A 17 -27.30 -14.91 8.45
N SER A 18 -28.52 -14.65 7.98
CA SER A 18 -29.67 -15.52 8.23
C SER A 18 -29.87 -16.46 7.03
N PRO A 19 -30.00 -17.77 7.20
CA PRO A 19 -30.35 -18.67 6.12
C PRO A 19 -31.88 -18.65 5.95
N ALA A 20 -32.37 -17.84 5.01
CA ALA A 20 -33.74 -17.97 4.54
C ALA A 20 -33.76 -19.01 3.41
N GLY A 21 -34.44 -20.13 3.65
CA GLY A 21 -34.71 -21.10 2.64
C GLY A 21 -35.68 -20.55 1.59
N TYR A 22 -35.23 -20.52 0.34
CA TYR A 22 -36.06 -20.20 -0.80
C TYR A 22 -36.30 -21.44 -1.65
N GLY A 23 -37.59 -21.72 -1.92
CA GLY A 23 -38.06 -22.75 -2.81
C GLY A 23 -37.56 -22.51 -4.24
N HIS A 24 -37.21 -23.59 -4.91
CA HIS A 24 -36.73 -23.58 -6.27
C HIS A 24 -37.85 -23.17 -7.25
N ALA A 25 -37.72 -21.98 -7.80
CA ALA A 25 -38.16 -21.70 -9.15
C ALA A 25 -36.89 -21.78 -10.04
N GLU A 26 -36.86 -22.69 -10.98
CA GLU A 26 -35.76 -22.83 -11.95
C GLU A 26 -35.91 -21.69 -12.97
N GLU A 27 -35.37 -20.49 -12.58
CA GLU A 27 -35.20 -19.38 -13.51
C GLU A 27 -34.10 -19.74 -14.50
N ALA A 28 -34.39 -19.56 -15.78
CA ALA A 28 -33.41 -19.70 -16.87
C ALA A 28 -32.16 -18.87 -16.54
N PRO A 29 -30.92 -19.40 -16.76
CA PRO A 29 -29.71 -18.71 -16.38
C PRO A 29 -29.62 -17.38 -17.13
N VAL A 30 -29.80 -16.29 -16.41
CA VAL A 30 -29.50 -14.94 -16.91
C VAL A 30 -28.04 -14.96 -17.34
N PRO A 31 -27.70 -14.58 -18.58
CA PRO A 31 -26.31 -14.57 -19.02
C PRO A 31 -25.52 -13.63 -18.11
N VAL A 32 -24.67 -14.22 -17.26
CA VAL A 32 -23.81 -13.47 -16.36
C VAL A 32 -22.91 -12.60 -17.21
N ARG A 33 -23.15 -11.30 -17.23
CA ARG A 33 -22.26 -10.32 -17.85
C ARG A 33 -20.97 -10.37 -17.06
N GLU A 34 -19.94 -11.06 -17.56
CA GLU A 34 -18.64 -11.08 -16.92
C GLU A 34 -18.07 -9.66 -16.94
N ALA A 35 -18.08 -9.02 -15.79
CA ALA A 35 -17.43 -7.73 -15.58
C ALA A 35 -15.91 -7.92 -15.65
N ASN A 36 -15.22 -6.96 -16.26
CA ASN A 36 -13.77 -6.89 -16.21
C ASN A 36 -13.36 -6.03 -14.99
N TYR A 37 -12.26 -6.39 -14.38
CA TYR A 37 -11.72 -5.68 -13.23
C TYR A 37 -10.19 -5.63 -13.31
N THR A 38 -9.61 -4.44 -13.20
CA THR A 38 -8.16 -4.26 -13.08
C THR A 38 -7.69 -4.53 -11.65
N GLY A 39 -8.51 -4.19 -10.69
CA GLY A 39 -8.21 -4.09 -9.28
C GLY A 39 -8.31 -2.65 -8.81
N THR A 40 -8.54 -2.45 -7.51
CA THR A 40 -8.49 -1.11 -6.92
C THR A 40 -7.05 -0.56 -6.98
N LEU A 41 -6.86 0.72 -6.63
CA LEU A 41 -5.52 1.34 -6.66
C LEU A 41 -4.53 0.66 -5.70
N LEU A 42 -5.01 0.15 -4.56
CA LEU A 42 -4.17 -0.26 -3.44
C LEU A 42 -4.27 -1.75 -3.12
N SER A 43 -5.45 -2.38 -3.29
CA SER A 43 -5.66 -3.75 -2.86
C SER A 43 -5.18 -4.77 -3.89
N SER A 44 -4.53 -5.83 -3.39
CA SER A 44 -4.11 -6.98 -4.19
C SER A 44 -5.23 -8.02 -4.31
N GLY A 45 -5.30 -8.70 -5.44
CA GLY A 45 -6.23 -9.80 -5.70
C GLY A 45 -5.71 -11.15 -5.20
N PRO A 46 -6.50 -12.23 -5.42
CA PRO A 46 -6.07 -13.60 -5.16
C PRO A 46 -5.00 -14.05 -6.16
N PRO A 47 -4.36 -15.21 -5.92
CA PRO A 47 -3.42 -15.80 -6.87
C PRO A 47 -4.01 -15.94 -8.27
N LEU A 48 -3.14 -15.76 -9.25
CA LEU A 48 -3.48 -15.88 -10.68
C LEU A 48 -3.61 -17.34 -11.10
N LYS A 49 -4.37 -17.61 -12.16
CA LYS A 49 -4.39 -18.91 -12.82
C LYS A 49 -3.02 -19.24 -13.40
N GLN A 50 -2.70 -20.53 -13.46
CA GLN A 50 -1.46 -21.01 -14.06
C GLN A 50 -1.24 -20.45 -15.46
N GLY A 51 -0.02 -20.01 -15.74
CA GLY A 51 0.40 -19.47 -17.03
C GLY A 51 0.03 -17.99 -17.25
N THR A 52 -0.81 -17.40 -16.40
CA THR A 52 -1.16 -15.96 -16.52
C THR A 52 -0.02 -15.10 -16.07
N LEU A 53 0.41 -14.15 -16.92
CA LEU A 53 1.33 -13.07 -16.58
C LEU A 53 0.57 -11.75 -16.56
N ILE A 54 0.70 -11.00 -15.48
CA ILE A 54 0.23 -9.61 -15.38
C ILE A 54 1.42 -8.69 -15.23
N VAL A 55 1.48 -7.65 -16.06
CA VAL A 55 2.41 -6.52 -15.95
C VAL A 55 1.58 -5.25 -15.79
N GLN A 56 1.80 -4.52 -14.70
CA GLN A 56 0.92 -3.39 -14.37
C GLN A 56 1.72 -2.17 -13.91
N PRO A 57 2.34 -1.38 -14.84
CA PRO A 57 3.03 -0.15 -14.49
C PRO A 57 2.09 0.86 -13.83
N TYR A 58 2.56 1.50 -12.75
CA TYR A 58 1.94 2.63 -12.07
C TYR A 58 2.82 3.86 -12.21
N LEU A 59 2.19 4.99 -12.45
CA LEU A 59 2.75 6.31 -12.21
C LEU A 59 2.05 6.90 -10.99
N VAL A 60 2.80 7.21 -9.95
CA VAL A 60 2.31 7.72 -8.67
C VAL A 60 3.02 9.03 -8.40
N GLN A 61 2.28 10.09 -8.14
CA GLN A 61 2.80 11.30 -7.53
C GLN A 61 2.37 11.30 -6.06
N THR A 62 3.25 11.67 -5.14
CA THR A 62 2.92 11.84 -3.73
C THR A 62 3.27 13.25 -3.31
N GLN A 63 2.29 13.96 -2.77
CA GLN A 63 2.42 15.29 -2.20
C GLN A 63 2.13 15.23 -0.71
N VAL A 64 3.00 15.83 0.09
CA VAL A 64 2.74 16.05 1.52
C VAL A 64 1.98 17.38 1.64
N THR A 65 0.71 17.32 2.03
CA THR A 65 -0.20 18.47 2.12
C THR A 65 -0.35 19.00 3.55
N GLY A 66 0.08 18.20 4.53
CA GLY A 66 0.01 18.54 5.93
C GLY A 66 0.67 17.47 6.80
N ARG A 67 0.53 17.61 8.10
CA ARG A 67 0.99 16.62 9.09
C ARG A 67 0.03 16.56 10.26
N TYR A 68 -0.21 15.35 10.74
CA TYR A 68 -0.91 15.09 12.00
C TYR A 68 0.11 14.98 13.15
N ASP A 69 -0.13 15.69 14.25
CA ASP A 69 0.70 15.65 15.45
C ASP A 69 0.40 14.45 16.36
N ALA A 70 0.97 14.46 17.57
CA ALA A 70 0.78 13.41 18.57
C ALA A 70 -0.65 13.33 19.13
N ASP A 71 -1.44 14.38 19.01
CA ASP A 71 -2.83 14.46 19.46
C ASP A 71 -3.83 14.24 18.31
N GLY A 72 -3.33 14.11 17.06
CA GLY A 72 -4.12 13.95 15.86
C GLY A 72 -4.58 15.27 15.23
N HIS A 73 -4.06 16.42 15.71
CA HIS A 73 -4.37 17.69 15.08
C HIS A 73 -3.58 17.85 13.79
N ARG A 74 -4.28 18.35 12.77
CA ARG A 74 -3.69 18.66 11.47
C ARG A 74 -2.95 20.00 11.51
N HIS A 75 -1.75 20.02 10.98
CA HIS A 75 -0.93 21.23 10.78
C HIS A 75 -0.53 21.32 9.31
N ASP A 76 -0.49 22.55 8.80
CA ASP A 76 0.08 22.80 7.48
C ASP A 76 1.59 22.57 7.51
N VAL A 77 2.16 22.23 6.38
CA VAL A 77 3.61 22.11 6.20
C VAL A 77 4.10 23.23 5.30
N ASP A 78 5.21 23.85 5.68
CA ASP A 78 5.88 24.84 4.85
C ASP A 78 6.69 24.16 3.75
N GLY A 79 6.57 24.67 2.53
CA GLY A 79 7.34 24.21 1.39
C GLY A 79 6.70 23.04 0.61
N VAL A 80 7.34 22.72 -0.52
CA VAL A 80 6.92 21.62 -1.39
C VAL A 80 7.77 20.39 -1.09
N ALA A 81 7.11 19.29 -0.76
CA ALA A 81 7.72 17.97 -0.73
C ALA A 81 6.86 17.03 -1.58
N ASP A 82 7.34 16.73 -2.77
CA ASP A 82 6.68 15.79 -3.67
C ASP A 82 7.66 14.76 -4.21
N ASP A 83 7.16 13.59 -4.49
CA ASP A 83 7.89 12.56 -5.22
C ASP A 83 7.04 11.98 -6.35
N TRP A 84 7.72 11.56 -7.41
CA TRP A 84 7.15 10.77 -8.47
C TRP A 84 7.74 9.37 -8.40
N ARG A 85 6.89 8.36 -8.51
CA ARG A 85 7.28 6.96 -8.51
C ARG A 85 6.72 6.26 -9.73
N VAL A 86 7.56 5.48 -10.37
CA VAL A 86 7.14 4.44 -11.30
C VAL A 86 7.26 3.12 -10.56
N LEU A 87 6.15 2.40 -10.44
CA LEU A 87 6.14 1.05 -9.90
C LEU A 87 5.84 0.10 -11.06
N LEU A 88 6.60 -0.98 -11.17
CA LEU A 88 6.40 -2.00 -12.17
C LEU A 88 6.23 -3.37 -11.49
N PRO A 89 5.04 -3.68 -10.95
CA PRO A 89 4.72 -5.02 -10.53
C PRO A 89 4.54 -5.95 -11.74
N MET A 90 5.18 -7.10 -11.63
CA MET A 90 5.06 -8.23 -12.55
C MET A 90 4.65 -9.44 -11.74
N THR A 91 3.61 -10.12 -12.17
CA THR A 91 2.99 -11.21 -11.40
C THR A 91 2.72 -12.39 -12.31
N TYR A 92 3.15 -13.58 -11.92
CA TYR A 92 3.01 -14.81 -12.71
C TYR A 92 2.37 -15.93 -11.91
N GLY A 93 1.31 -16.53 -12.45
CA GLY A 93 0.66 -17.72 -11.92
C GLY A 93 1.49 -18.96 -12.22
N VAL A 94 2.19 -19.49 -11.23
CA VAL A 94 3.00 -20.72 -11.37
C VAL A 94 2.11 -21.95 -11.39
N THR A 95 1.07 -21.95 -10.56
CA THR A 95 -0.01 -22.92 -10.55
C THR A 95 -1.33 -22.18 -10.30
N ASP A 96 -2.48 -22.84 -10.39
CA ASP A 96 -3.79 -22.24 -10.06
C ASP A 96 -3.90 -21.78 -8.59
N ARG A 97 -2.96 -22.15 -7.74
CA ARG A 97 -2.93 -21.80 -6.32
C ARG A 97 -1.72 -20.98 -5.91
N PHE A 98 -0.68 -20.91 -6.73
CA PHE A 98 0.56 -20.26 -6.37
C PHE A 98 0.99 -19.24 -7.41
N THR A 99 1.22 -18.02 -6.94
CA THR A 99 1.66 -16.87 -7.73
C THR A 99 2.95 -16.32 -7.15
N ILE A 100 3.87 -15.96 -8.02
CA ILE A 100 5.08 -15.21 -7.67
C ILE A 100 5.09 -13.87 -8.39
N GLY A 101 5.92 -12.96 -7.91
CA GLY A 101 6.09 -11.70 -8.62
C GLY A 101 7.22 -10.85 -8.05
N ALA A 102 7.49 -9.80 -8.79
CA ALA A 102 8.47 -8.78 -8.44
C ALA A 102 7.89 -7.39 -8.68
N THR A 103 8.34 -6.42 -7.90
CA THR A 103 8.01 -5.01 -8.10
C THR A 103 9.31 -4.21 -8.18
N LEU A 104 9.59 -3.64 -9.34
CA LEU A 104 10.66 -2.67 -9.52
C LEU A 104 10.13 -1.27 -9.21
N ARG A 105 10.98 -0.39 -8.69
CA ARG A 105 10.61 0.99 -8.36
C ARG A 105 11.61 1.97 -8.92
N GLY A 106 11.11 3.01 -9.60
CA GLY A 106 11.85 4.21 -9.94
C GLY A 106 11.31 5.37 -9.11
N ILE A 107 12.18 6.22 -8.59
CA ILE A 107 11.81 7.36 -7.73
C ILE A 107 12.48 8.62 -8.27
N TYR A 108 11.69 9.70 -8.35
CA TYR A 108 12.14 11.05 -8.59
C TYR A 108 11.56 11.93 -7.49
N ALA A 109 12.40 12.43 -6.59
CA ALA A 109 11.98 13.27 -5.49
C ALA A 109 12.36 14.73 -5.74
N ARG A 110 11.49 15.64 -5.35
CA ARG A 110 11.69 17.09 -5.39
C ARG A 110 11.39 17.72 -4.04
N THR A 111 12.22 18.68 -3.67
CA THR A 111 11.99 19.58 -2.53
C THR A 111 12.27 21.00 -2.99
N ASP A 112 11.88 22.02 -2.21
CA ASP A 112 12.18 23.43 -2.48
C ASP A 112 13.68 23.71 -2.65
N LYS A 113 14.53 22.82 -2.14
CA LYS A 113 15.99 22.98 -2.11
C LYS A 113 16.72 22.14 -3.14
N ALA A 114 16.05 21.20 -3.80
CA ALA A 114 16.69 20.27 -4.72
C ALA A 114 15.72 19.55 -5.67
N GLU A 115 16.11 19.45 -6.94
CA GLU A 115 15.54 18.53 -7.91
C GLU A 115 16.47 17.36 -8.13
N ARG A 116 15.89 16.18 -8.37
CA ARG A 116 16.65 14.96 -8.53
C ARG A 116 16.41 14.29 -9.86
N ARG A 117 17.35 13.44 -10.22
CA ARG A 117 17.20 12.51 -11.34
C ARG A 117 16.49 11.26 -10.86
N TRP A 118 15.84 10.56 -11.80
CA TRP A 118 15.29 9.23 -11.55
C TRP A 118 16.37 8.30 -11.00
N ALA A 119 16.05 7.62 -9.92
CA ALA A 119 16.90 6.60 -9.32
C ALA A 119 16.09 5.34 -8.97
N MET A 120 16.78 4.21 -8.91
CA MET A 120 16.15 2.96 -8.48
C MET A 120 15.81 2.99 -7.00
N GLY A 121 14.62 2.53 -6.67
CA GLY A 121 14.16 2.30 -5.31
C GLY A 121 14.41 0.85 -4.86
N ASP A 122 13.85 0.51 -3.70
CA ASP A 122 13.88 -0.86 -3.21
C ASP A 122 13.04 -1.78 -4.09
N THR A 123 13.55 -2.98 -4.38
CA THR A 123 12.85 -4.01 -5.14
C THR A 123 12.05 -4.89 -4.19
N GLY A 124 10.80 -5.21 -4.54
CA GLY A 124 9.98 -6.16 -3.83
C GLY A 124 9.89 -7.50 -4.56
N LEU A 125 10.09 -8.61 -3.85
CA LEU A 125 9.77 -9.95 -4.33
C LEU A 125 8.60 -10.48 -3.54
N PHE A 126 7.67 -11.22 -4.16
CA PHE A 126 6.56 -11.80 -3.41
C PHE A 126 6.14 -13.16 -3.93
N GLY A 127 5.54 -13.93 -3.02
CA GLY A 127 4.82 -15.16 -3.30
C GLY A 127 3.46 -15.15 -2.60
N GLN A 128 2.45 -15.69 -3.23
CA GLN A 128 1.08 -15.78 -2.70
C GLN A 128 0.52 -17.16 -2.96
N TYR A 129 -0.16 -17.73 -1.95
CA TYR A 129 -0.75 -19.05 -2.02
C TYR A 129 -2.24 -19.02 -1.65
N SER A 130 -3.08 -19.61 -2.50
CA SER A 130 -4.52 -19.72 -2.26
C SER A 130 -4.81 -20.84 -1.25
N LEU A 131 -5.35 -20.46 -0.09
CA LEU A 131 -5.84 -21.39 0.91
C LEU A 131 -7.22 -21.93 0.55
N TYR A 132 -8.06 -21.05 -0.01
CA TYR A 132 -9.44 -21.36 -0.36
C TYR A 132 -9.85 -20.61 -1.63
N ALA A 133 -10.53 -21.34 -2.53
CA ALA A 133 -11.17 -20.80 -3.72
C ALA A 133 -12.57 -21.41 -3.83
N GLY A 134 -13.57 -20.66 -3.40
CA GLY A 134 -14.96 -21.10 -3.36
C GLY A 134 -15.62 -21.12 -4.73
N GLN A 135 -16.67 -21.92 -4.80
CA GLN A 135 -17.55 -22.05 -5.96
C GLN A 135 -18.79 -21.12 -5.80
N GLY A 136 -19.68 -21.15 -6.77
CA GLY A 136 -20.94 -20.42 -6.75
C GLY A 136 -20.84 -18.95 -7.14
N ALA A 137 -21.87 -18.17 -6.82
CA ALA A 137 -21.99 -16.79 -7.28
C ALA A 137 -20.95 -15.87 -6.64
N ALA A 138 -20.71 -15.99 -5.33
CA ALA A 138 -19.80 -15.12 -4.60
C ALA A 138 -18.31 -15.41 -4.85
N LYS A 139 -17.96 -16.64 -5.33
CA LYS A 139 -16.56 -17.08 -5.56
C LYS A 139 -15.59 -16.55 -4.47
N PRO A 140 -15.86 -16.77 -3.17
CA PRO A 140 -15.00 -16.24 -2.13
C PRO A 140 -13.62 -16.88 -2.22
N THR A 141 -12.57 -16.07 -2.05
CA THR A 141 -11.19 -16.55 -2.04
C THR A 141 -10.51 -16.10 -0.76
N LEU A 142 -9.60 -16.94 -0.28
CA LEU A 142 -8.71 -16.63 0.83
C LEU A 142 -7.30 -17.05 0.43
N ALA A 143 -6.33 -16.14 0.58
CA ALA A 143 -4.93 -16.43 0.28
C ALA A 143 -4.02 -15.83 1.34
N ILE A 144 -2.84 -16.43 1.49
CA ILE A 144 -1.73 -15.88 2.25
C ILE A 144 -0.60 -15.50 1.31
N GLY A 145 0.24 -14.58 1.73
CA GLY A 145 1.41 -14.20 0.96
C GLY A 145 2.55 -13.70 1.81
N VAL A 146 3.71 -13.70 1.19
CA VAL A 146 4.94 -13.16 1.75
C VAL A 146 5.54 -12.22 0.71
N ARG A 147 5.91 -11.02 1.14
CA ARG A 147 6.67 -10.08 0.32
C ARG A 147 7.98 -9.76 1.04
N GLN A 148 9.09 -9.90 0.34
CA GLN A 148 10.42 -9.54 0.80
C GLN A 148 10.83 -8.20 0.17
N ASN A 149 11.17 -7.20 0.99
CA ASN A 149 11.82 -5.98 0.52
C ASN A 149 13.32 -6.24 0.38
N MET A 150 13.84 -5.94 -0.80
CA MET A 150 15.28 -5.99 -1.10
C MET A 150 15.79 -4.56 -1.14
N PRO A 151 16.79 -4.20 -0.29
CA PRO A 151 17.27 -2.83 -0.15
C PRO A 151 18.20 -2.45 -1.33
N THR A 152 17.63 -2.29 -2.51
CA THR A 152 18.36 -1.92 -3.73
C THR A 152 18.42 -0.41 -3.95
N GLY A 153 17.63 0.35 -3.21
CA GLY A 153 17.64 1.82 -3.23
C GLY A 153 18.72 2.40 -2.31
N ARG A 154 18.99 3.68 -2.51
CA ARG A 154 19.97 4.43 -1.71
C ARG A 154 19.32 4.93 -0.41
N HIS A 155 19.98 4.77 0.73
CA HIS A 155 19.43 5.11 2.05
C HIS A 155 20.39 5.92 2.93
N ASP A 156 21.69 5.84 2.70
CA ASP A 156 22.72 6.56 3.43
C ASP A 156 23.78 7.16 2.50
N GLN A 157 24.78 7.85 3.05
CA GLN A 157 25.80 8.61 2.31
C GLN A 157 25.14 9.55 1.28
N LEU A 158 24.03 10.19 1.72
CA LEU A 158 23.24 11.06 0.86
C LEU A 158 23.97 12.41 0.68
N ASP A 159 23.77 13.03 -0.49
CA ASP A 159 24.37 14.31 -0.79
C ASP A 159 23.76 15.44 0.09
N ARG A 160 24.09 16.70 -0.21
CA ARG A 160 23.62 17.87 0.56
C ARG A 160 22.10 18.08 0.55
N HIS A 161 21.41 17.38 -0.33
CA HIS A 161 19.97 17.52 -0.52
C HIS A 161 19.14 16.63 0.42
N GLY A 162 19.78 15.87 1.30
CA GLY A 162 19.14 15.16 2.41
C GLY A 162 18.15 14.10 1.95
N LEU A 163 16.93 14.16 2.49
CA LEU A 163 15.89 13.13 2.27
C LEU A 163 15.45 12.99 0.81
N ALA A 164 15.56 14.03 -0.03
CA ALA A 164 15.28 13.93 -1.47
C ALA A 164 16.22 12.95 -2.19
N ASP A 165 17.34 12.56 -1.55
CA ASP A 165 18.33 11.61 -2.06
C ASP A 165 18.01 10.17 -1.71
N ALA A 166 17.20 9.94 -0.70
CA ALA A 166 16.85 8.62 -0.26
C ALA A 166 15.83 8.00 -1.23
N THR A 167 16.21 6.89 -1.88
CA THR A 167 15.34 6.14 -2.79
C THR A 167 14.96 4.77 -2.25
N GLY A 168 15.53 4.35 -1.12
CA GLY A 168 15.25 3.10 -0.45
C GLY A 168 15.37 3.20 1.06
N SER A 169 14.93 2.15 1.73
CA SER A 169 15.00 2.02 3.19
C SER A 169 16.36 1.48 3.69
N GLY A 170 17.17 0.89 2.80
CA GLY A 170 18.35 0.13 3.21
C GLY A 170 18.03 -1.13 4.03
N ALA A 171 16.76 -1.41 4.30
CA ALA A 171 16.33 -2.49 5.15
C ALA A 171 15.74 -3.65 4.35
N ALA A 172 16.24 -4.85 4.61
CA ALA A 172 15.53 -6.07 4.27
C ALA A 172 14.46 -6.34 5.33
N PHE A 173 13.19 -6.39 4.93
CA PHE A 173 12.08 -6.75 5.82
C PHE A 173 11.06 -7.62 5.07
N THR A 174 10.30 -8.38 5.84
CA THR A 174 9.28 -9.28 5.33
C THR A 174 7.89 -8.71 5.64
N LEU A 175 7.00 -8.69 4.64
CA LEU A 175 5.57 -8.44 4.82
C LEU A 175 4.84 -9.78 4.73
N LEU A 176 4.12 -10.11 5.79
CA LEU A 176 3.15 -11.21 5.78
C LEU A 176 1.80 -10.65 5.35
N GLY A 177 1.09 -11.35 4.49
CA GLY A 177 -0.18 -10.89 3.92
C GLY A 177 -1.28 -11.93 4.05
N LEU A 178 -2.51 -11.44 4.31
CA LEU A 178 -3.75 -12.20 4.20
C LEU A 178 -4.65 -11.47 3.20
N TYR A 179 -5.23 -12.20 2.26
CA TYR A 179 -5.99 -11.64 1.15
C TYR A 179 -7.32 -12.33 1.02
N GLY A 180 -8.41 -11.58 1.15
CA GLY A 180 -9.77 -12.03 0.92
C GLY A 180 -10.41 -11.30 -0.25
N GLN A 181 -11.22 -12.00 -1.04
CA GLN A 181 -12.04 -11.40 -2.10
C GLN A 181 -13.35 -12.15 -2.23
N ALA A 182 -14.43 -11.43 -2.52
CA ALA A 182 -15.71 -12.03 -2.90
C ALA A 182 -16.44 -11.13 -3.90
N TYR A 183 -17.38 -11.76 -4.64
CA TYR A 183 -18.31 -11.08 -5.53
C TYR A 183 -19.69 -11.02 -4.91
N PHE A 184 -20.37 -9.92 -5.16
CA PHE A 184 -21.71 -9.64 -4.66
C PHE A 184 -22.61 -9.22 -5.83
N LEU A 185 -23.92 -9.20 -5.60
CA LEU A 185 -24.97 -8.96 -6.57
C LEU A 185 -25.11 -10.08 -7.61
N PRO A 186 -26.32 -10.28 -8.19
CA PRO A 186 -26.61 -11.39 -9.08
C PRO A 186 -25.67 -11.47 -10.30
N GLU A 187 -25.30 -10.32 -10.87
CA GLU A 187 -24.44 -10.21 -12.06
C GLU A 187 -22.93 -10.20 -11.74
N ARG A 188 -22.54 -10.37 -10.44
CA ARG A 188 -21.14 -10.23 -9.97
C ARG A 188 -20.51 -8.90 -10.34
N ASN A 189 -21.31 -7.87 -10.46
CA ASN A 189 -20.86 -6.54 -10.83
C ASN A 189 -20.32 -5.73 -9.62
N LEU A 190 -20.38 -6.29 -8.41
CA LEU A 190 -19.69 -5.76 -7.23
C LEU A 190 -18.66 -6.78 -6.75
N ARG A 191 -17.40 -6.36 -6.69
CA ARG A 191 -16.29 -7.12 -6.12
C ARG A 191 -15.78 -6.40 -4.88
N ALA A 192 -15.57 -7.11 -3.78
CA ALA A 192 -14.93 -6.57 -2.59
C ALA A 192 -13.69 -7.36 -2.23
N ARG A 193 -12.70 -6.67 -1.66
CA ARG A 193 -11.42 -7.19 -1.20
C ARG A 193 -11.10 -6.72 0.19
N VAL A 194 -10.40 -7.56 0.94
CA VAL A 194 -9.77 -7.20 2.21
C VAL A 194 -8.35 -7.73 2.19
N ASN A 195 -7.38 -6.87 2.46
CA ASN A 195 -5.99 -7.27 2.61
C ASN A 195 -5.48 -6.83 3.97
N LEU A 196 -4.83 -7.73 4.68
CA LEU A 196 -4.13 -7.44 5.93
C LEU A 196 -2.65 -7.69 5.72
N HIS A 197 -1.80 -6.75 6.10
CA HIS A 197 -0.35 -6.89 6.00
C HIS A 197 0.30 -6.60 7.34
N TYR A 198 1.31 -7.38 7.66
CA TYR A 198 2.15 -7.17 8.83
C TYR A 198 3.61 -7.18 8.44
N ARG A 199 4.33 -6.07 8.73
CA ARG A 199 5.77 -5.96 8.54
C ARG A 199 6.48 -6.58 9.73
N VAL A 200 7.20 -7.67 9.45
CA VAL A 200 8.18 -8.25 10.38
C VAL A 200 9.50 -7.52 10.13
N PRO A 201 10.03 -6.78 11.11
CA PRO A 201 11.33 -6.12 10.97
C PRO A 201 12.43 -7.14 10.70
N GLY A 202 13.35 -6.78 9.80
CA GLY A 202 14.55 -7.57 9.54
C GLY A 202 15.71 -7.20 10.48
N ALA A 203 16.91 -7.59 10.08
CA ALA A 203 18.14 -7.16 10.74
C ALA A 203 18.31 -5.64 10.66
N GLY A 204 18.93 -5.05 11.69
CA GLY A 204 19.17 -3.61 11.71
C GLY A 204 20.03 -3.14 10.52
N VAL A 205 19.76 -1.94 10.04
CA VAL A 205 20.41 -1.28 8.92
C VAL A 205 21.58 -0.43 9.44
N THR A 206 22.77 -0.60 8.88
CA THR A 206 23.89 0.29 9.15
C THR A 206 23.72 1.55 8.30
N VAL A 207 23.87 2.72 8.91
CA VAL A 207 23.82 4.02 8.24
C VAL A 207 25.12 4.80 8.51
N ARG A 208 25.57 5.55 7.53
CA ARG A 208 26.77 6.39 7.58
C ARG A 208 26.48 7.74 6.95
N ASP A 209 27.06 8.78 7.50
CA ASP A 209 26.87 10.14 7.03
C ASP A 209 25.39 10.53 6.96
N ARG A 210 24.98 11.39 6.05
CA ARG A 210 23.57 11.73 5.86
C ARG A 210 22.78 10.51 5.44
N SER A 211 21.69 10.23 6.12
CA SER A 211 20.81 9.11 5.80
C SER A 211 19.34 9.52 5.79
N GLY A 212 18.50 8.67 5.21
CA GLY A 212 17.05 8.77 5.28
C GLY A 212 16.48 8.66 6.71
N TYR A 213 17.34 8.31 7.68
CA TYR A 213 17.01 8.17 9.10
C TYR A 213 17.49 9.32 9.97
N GLY A 214 17.95 10.43 9.35
CA GLY A 214 18.30 11.65 10.07
C GLY A 214 19.72 11.72 10.64
N THR A 215 20.63 10.80 10.28
CA THR A 215 22.05 10.97 10.59
C THR A 215 22.65 12.10 9.76
N LEU A 216 23.66 12.77 10.30
CA LEU A 216 24.37 13.91 9.72
C LEU A 216 25.76 13.47 9.19
N PRO A 217 26.47 14.34 8.42
CA PRO A 217 27.82 14.04 7.96
C PRO A 217 28.76 13.72 9.13
N GLY A 218 29.55 12.65 8.98
CA GLY A 218 30.46 12.13 10.00
C GLY A 218 29.80 11.24 11.06
N GLU A 219 28.49 11.13 11.08
CA GLU A 219 27.76 10.24 11.98
C GLU A 219 27.68 8.82 11.41
N LYS A 220 27.55 7.86 12.31
CA LYS A 220 27.29 6.46 12.01
C LYS A 220 26.14 5.98 12.90
N GLY A 221 25.40 4.99 12.46
CA GLY A 221 24.33 4.45 13.27
C GLY A 221 23.91 3.06 12.82
N ARG A 222 23.04 2.48 13.65
CA ARG A 222 22.29 1.28 13.32
C ARG A 222 20.82 1.54 13.56
N VAL A 223 20.01 1.33 12.53
CA VAL A 223 18.56 1.53 12.58
C VAL A 223 17.87 0.19 12.69
N HIS A 224 16.97 0.07 13.65
CA HIS A 224 16.03 -1.03 13.76
C HIS A 224 14.64 -0.53 13.39
N LEU A 225 14.08 -1.06 12.30
CA LEU A 225 12.72 -0.72 11.89
C LEU A 225 11.70 -1.22 12.91
N GLY A 226 10.70 -0.42 13.19
CA GLY A 226 9.52 -0.87 13.94
C GLY A 226 8.66 -1.84 13.13
N SER A 227 7.79 -2.58 13.78
CA SER A 227 6.74 -3.33 13.09
C SER A 227 5.71 -2.38 12.48
N ALA A 228 5.01 -2.83 11.44
CA ALA A 228 3.91 -2.07 10.86
C ALA A 228 2.76 -3.01 10.49
N PHE A 229 1.57 -2.46 10.57
CA PHE A 229 0.33 -3.14 10.20
C PHE A 229 -0.43 -2.29 9.19
N GLN A 230 -1.00 -2.93 8.18
CA GLN A 230 -1.91 -2.30 7.22
C GLN A 230 -3.17 -3.14 7.08
N ALA A 231 -4.31 -2.48 7.06
CA ALA A 231 -5.60 -3.07 6.70
C ALA A 231 -6.19 -2.28 5.53
N LEU A 232 -6.53 -3.00 4.47
CA LEU A 232 -7.15 -2.46 3.28
C LEU A 232 -8.51 -3.10 3.08
N ALA A 233 -9.51 -2.28 2.78
CA ALA A 233 -10.80 -2.72 2.26
C ALA A 233 -11.02 -2.04 0.90
N GLY A 234 -11.20 -2.81 -0.16
CA GLY A 234 -11.40 -2.30 -1.51
C GLY A 234 -12.72 -2.80 -2.08
N ALA A 235 -13.39 -1.96 -2.87
CA ALA A 235 -14.61 -2.31 -3.59
C ALA A 235 -14.54 -1.81 -5.03
N GLU A 236 -15.12 -2.58 -5.96
CA GLU A 236 -15.20 -2.27 -7.38
C GLU A 236 -16.61 -2.56 -7.87
N TYR A 237 -17.27 -1.55 -8.43
CA TYR A 237 -18.59 -1.68 -9.02
C TYR A 237 -18.54 -1.47 -10.53
N SER A 238 -18.88 -2.51 -11.28
CA SER A 238 -18.91 -2.50 -12.75
C SER A 238 -20.28 -2.05 -13.25
N PHE A 239 -20.34 -0.87 -13.89
CA PHE A 239 -21.56 -0.39 -14.55
C PHE A 239 -21.84 -1.12 -15.86
N ASN A 240 -20.77 -1.52 -16.53
CA ASN A 240 -20.79 -2.25 -17.79
C ASN A 240 -19.41 -2.91 -18.00
N PRO A 241 -19.21 -3.73 -19.03
CA PRO A 241 -17.92 -4.43 -19.24
C PRO A 241 -16.68 -3.53 -19.42
N LYS A 242 -16.86 -2.23 -19.60
CA LYS A 242 -15.76 -1.29 -19.85
C LYS A 242 -15.46 -0.33 -18.70
N TRP A 243 -16.45 -0.01 -17.86
CA TRP A 243 -16.33 1.01 -16.84
C TRP A 243 -16.62 0.46 -15.47
N VAL A 244 -15.70 0.71 -14.53
CA VAL A 244 -15.79 0.31 -13.13
C VAL A 244 -15.48 1.50 -12.25
N LEU A 245 -16.27 1.70 -11.21
CA LEU A 245 -15.95 2.60 -10.10
C LEU A 245 -15.25 1.78 -9.03
N ALA A 246 -14.11 2.26 -8.55
CA ALA A 246 -13.33 1.60 -7.50
C ALA A 246 -13.09 2.55 -6.33
N ALA A 247 -12.96 1.99 -5.14
CA ALA A 247 -12.56 2.72 -3.96
C ALA A 247 -11.81 1.81 -2.99
N ASP A 248 -10.78 2.34 -2.33
CA ASP A 248 -10.10 1.70 -1.21
C ASP A 248 -10.25 2.53 0.07
N LEU A 249 -10.28 1.85 1.21
CA LEU A 249 -10.05 2.37 2.54
C LEU A 249 -8.78 1.74 3.09
N LEU A 250 -7.78 2.55 3.42
CA LEU A 250 -6.48 2.11 3.93
C LEU A 250 -6.27 2.62 5.35
N TYR A 251 -6.07 1.72 6.29
CA TYR A 251 -5.55 2.00 7.62
C TYR A 251 -4.12 1.49 7.73
N GLU A 252 -3.20 2.36 8.14
CA GLU A 252 -1.79 2.06 8.36
C GLU A 252 -1.40 2.40 9.79
N ARG A 253 -0.64 1.52 10.43
CA ARG A 253 -0.03 1.78 11.73
C ARG A 253 1.41 1.32 11.73
N SER A 254 2.32 2.15 12.22
CA SER A 254 3.74 1.80 12.36
C SER A 254 4.18 2.08 13.79
N GLN A 255 5.00 1.19 14.32
CA GLN A 255 5.80 1.49 15.50
C GLN A 255 7.03 2.26 15.06
N GLY A 256 7.48 3.21 15.86
CA GLY A 256 8.65 4.02 15.53
C GLY A 256 9.91 3.19 15.33
N ASP A 257 10.77 3.63 14.43
CA ASP A 257 12.09 3.06 14.24
C ASP A 257 13.02 3.50 15.40
N THR A 258 14.03 2.69 15.70
CA THR A 258 15.05 3.04 16.68
C THR A 258 16.40 3.22 15.98
N LEU A 259 16.99 4.41 16.11
CA LEU A 259 18.33 4.73 15.62
C LEU A 259 19.32 4.76 16.79
N HIS A 260 20.26 3.83 16.80
CA HIS A 260 21.44 3.85 17.67
C HIS A 260 22.52 4.68 16.97
N ARG A 261 22.63 5.97 17.32
CA ARG A 261 23.55 6.91 16.70
C ARG A 261 24.89 6.94 17.43
N ARG A 262 25.97 7.06 16.66
CA ARG A 262 27.34 7.23 17.14
C ARG A 262 28.00 8.39 16.41
N VAL A 263 28.60 9.30 17.18
CA VAL A 263 29.39 10.42 16.69
C VAL A 263 30.78 10.33 17.29
N ASP A 264 31.79 10.24 16.45
CA ASP A 264 33.19 10.29 16.87
C ASP A 264 33.62 11.77 16.95
N THR A 265 33.97 12.26 18.14
CA THR A 265 34.41 13.66 18.38
C THR A 265 35.83 13.65 18.91
N VAL A 266 36.46 14.84 18.89
CA VAL A 266 37.82 15.03 19.46
C VAL A 266 37.88 14.76 20.98
N ASN A 267 36.73 14.86 21.67
CA ASN A 267 36.61 14.61 23.10
C ASN A 267 36.14 13.20 23.44
N GLY A 268 36.02 12.30 22.43
CA GLY A 268 35.57 10.92 22.61
C GLY A 268 34.39 10.55 21.73
N VAL A 269 33.79 9.39 22.03
CA VAL A 269 32.64 8.84 21.28
C VAL A 269 31.34 9.21 22.00
N TYR A 270 30.49 9.95 21.31
CA TYR A 270 29.14 10.21 21.75
C TYR A 270 28.18 9.14 21.18
N ARG A 271 27.27 8.63 22.00
CA ARG A 271 26.25 7.64 21.60
C ARG A 271 24.89 8.13 22.07
N GLU A 272 23.90 7.95 21.21
CA GLU A 272 22.53 8.36 21.48
C GLU A 272 21.55 7.38 20.82
N ASP A 273 20.50 7.03 21.56
CA ASP A 273 19.38 6.24 21.04
C ASP A 273 18.21 7.18 20.77
N VAL A 274 17.89 7.33 19.48
CA VAL A 274 16.73 8.11 19.03
C VAL A 274 15.61 7.13 18.68
N ARG A 275 14.50 7.21 19.41
CA ARG A 275 13.31 6.40 19.16
C ARG A 275 12.24 7.23 18.48
N GLY A 276 11.79 6.76 17.32
CA GLY A 276 10.64 7.32 16.66
C GLY A 276 9.35 7.01 17.42
N GLU A 277 8.37 7.84 17.26
CA GLU A 277 7.05 7.62 17.85
C GLU A 277 6.21 6.67 16.97
N SER A 278 5.23 6.02 17.61
CA SER A 278 4.24 5.26 16.85
C SER A 278 3.35 6.21 16.06
N SER A 279 3.01 5.80 14.86
CA SER A 279 2.14 6.58 13.96
C SER A 279 1.00 5.73 13.42
N TRP A 280 -0.09 6.39 13.03
CA TRP A 280 -1.12 5.76 12.23
C TRP A 280 -1.69 6.77 11.23
N ARG A 281 -2.31 6.26 10.16
CA ARG A 281 -2.97 7.05 9.14
C ARG A 281 -4.16 6.29 8.56
N LEU A 282 -5.25 7.02 8.32
CA LEU A 282 -6.42 6.56 7.58
C LEU A 282 -6.48 7.31 6.25
N SER A 283 -6.65 6.57 5.16
CA SER A 283 -6.73 7.15 3.82
C SER A 283 -7.84 6.50 3.02
N VAL A 284 -8.40 7.26 2.06
CA VAL A 284 -9.35 6.77 1.06
C VAL A 284 -8.73 6.91 -0.32
N ALA A 285 -9.09 6.02 -1.25
CA ALA A 285 -8.59 6.09 -2.62
C ALA A 285 -9.70 5.80 -3.64
N PRO A 286 -10.51 6.81 -4.00
CA PRO A 286 -11.46 6.71 -5.10
C PRO A 286 -10.74 6.60 -6.45
N ALA A 287 -11.28 5.77 -7.35
CA ALA A 287 -10.72 5.54 -8.67
C ALA A 287 -11.78 5.15 -9.70
N VAL A 288 -11.41 5.29 -10.96
CA VAL A 288 -12.21 4.83 -12.10
C VAL A 288 -11.33 3.91 -12.95
N GLU A 289 -11.92 2.79 -13.37
CA GLU A 289 -11.28 1.84 -14.30
C GLU A 289 -11.95 1.92 -15.67
N TYR A 290 -11.12 1.78 -16.71
CA TYR A 290 -11.56 1.64 -18.09
C TYR A 290 -10.92 0.40 -18.72
N HIS A 291 -11.73 -0.47 -19.30
CA HIS A 291 -11.30 -1.70 -19.96
C HIS A 291 -11.52 -1.62 -21.47
N PRO A 292 -10.50 -1.20 -22.26
CA PRO A 292 -10.59 -1.27 -23.71
C PRO A 292 -10.70 -2.70 -24.23
N SER A 293 -10.17 -3.67 -23.50
CA SER A 293 -10.27 -5.10 -23.79
C SER A 293 -10.25 -5.93 -22.50
N ARG A 294 -10.46 -7.25 -22.60
CA ARG A 294 -10.33 -8.18 -21.46
C ARG A 294 -8.89 -8.32 -20.95
N ARG A 295 -7.90 -7.95 -21.75
CA ARG A 295 -6.47 -8.07 -21.43
C ARG A 295 -5.81 -6.76 -21.04
N VAL A 296 -6.50 -5.66 -21.21
CA VAL A 296 -5.99 -4.32 -20.90
C VAL A 296 -7.00 -3.60 -20.01
N GLY A 297 -6.52 -3.13 -18.88
CA GLY A 297 -7.28 -2.28 -17.97
C GLY A 297 -6.48 -1.05 -17.61
N ILE A 298 -7.13 0.09 -17.53
CA ILE A 298 -6.56 1.38 -17.13
C ILE A 298 -7.29 1.80 -15.85
N ILE A 299 -6.56 2.19 -14.82
CA ILE A 299 -7.15 2.74 -13.59
C ILE A 299 -6.48 4.06 -13.24
N GLY A 300 -7.30 5.05 -12.93
CA GLY A 300 -6.84 6.35 -12.44
C GLY A 300 -7.63 6.79 -11.22
N GLY A 301 -6.95 7.39 -10.27
CA GLY A 301 -7.55 7.88 -9.03
C GLY A 301 -6.52 8.56 -8.13
N ALA A 302 -6.86 8.76 -6.86
CA ALA A 302 -5.95 9.37 -5.90
C ALA A 302 -6.15 8.80 -4.50
N LEU A 303 -5.05 8.57 -3.78
CA LEU A 303 -5.08 8.35 -2.34
C LEU A 303 -5.10 9.71 -1.64
N VAL A 304 -5.99 9.84 -0.68
CA VAL A 304 -6.17 11.04 0.15
C VAL A 304 -6.17 10.62 1.61
N SER A 305 -5.27 11.19 2.41
CA SER A 305 -5.30 11.00 3.86
C SER A 305 -6.48 11.76 4.45
N VAL A 306 -7.23 11.12 5.34
CA VAL A 306 -8.41 11.72 5.97
C VAL A 306 -8.26 11.89 7.47
N ASP A 307 -7.34 11.14 8.10
CA ASP A 307 -7.04 11.24 9.52
C ASP A 307 -5.70 10.59 9.83
N GLY A 308 -5.09 10.91 10.99
CA GLY A 308 -3.81 10.34 11.37
C GLY A 308 -3.30 10.82 12.72
N ARG A 309 -2.15 10.27 13.10
CA ARG A 309 -1.38 10.66 14.28
C ARG A 309 0.10 10.44 14.02
N ASN A 310 0.95 11.42 14.35
CA ASN A 310 2.39 11.39 14.08
C ASN A 310 2.70 11.00 12.62
N SER A 311 1.90 11.45 11.67
CA SER A 311 1.97 11.02 10.27
C SER A 311 1.80 12.17 9.29
N ALA A 312 2.34 12.03 8.08
CA ALA A 312 2.11 12.98 7.01
C ALA A 312 0.68 12.85 6.46
N GLU A 313 0.05 13.98 6.17
CA GLU A 313 -1.13 14.05 5.32
C GLU A 313 -0.69 13.98 3.86
N LEU A 314 -1.28 13.10 3.10
CA LEU A 314 -0.87 12.82 1.72
C LEU A 314 -2.03 13.07 0.75
N PHE A 315 -1.70 13.66 -0.39
CA PHE A 315 -2.48 13.58 -1.62
C PHE A 315 -1.64 12.88 -2.67
N SER A 316 -2.12 11.73 -3.20
CA SER A 316 -1.31 10.91 -4.10
C SER A 316 -2.12 10.45 -5.31
N PRO A 317 -2.17 11.26 -6.40
CA PRO A 317 -2.76 10.84 -7.66
C PRO A 317 -1.94 9.71 -8.29
N GLN A 318 -2.67 8.75 -8.89
CA GLN A 318 -2.10 7.53 -9.45
C GLN A 318 -2.79 7.17 -10.77
N LEU A 319 -1.99 6.71 -11.70
CA LEU A 319 -2.44 6.14 -12.96
C LEU A 319 -1.74 4.80 -13.19
N SER A 320 -2.49 3.80 -13.61
CA SER A 320 -1.93 2.48 -13.91
C SER A 320 -2.55 1.88 -15.16
N VAL A 321 -1.78 1.07 -15.87
CA VAL A 321 -2.24 0.27 -17.00
C VAL A 321 -1.88 -1.19 -16.74
N MET A 322 -2.87 -2.06 -16.69
CA MET A 322 -2.70 -3.49 -16.54
C MET A 322 -2.67 -4.15 -17.92
N PHE A 323 -1.71 -5.04 -18.11
CA PHE A 323 -1.62 -5.95 -19.25
C PHE A 323 -1.66 -7.40 -18.76
N ALA A 324 -2.59 -8.20 -19.28
CA ALA A 324 -2.70 -9.63 -18.99
C ALA A 324 -2.34 -10.45 -20.23
N PHE A 325 -1.42 -11.42 -20.06
CA PHE A 325 -0.89 -12.30 -21.09
C PHE A 325 -1.22 -13.76 -20.80
#